data_9d9003a88c7c96b5648b493b992d864a
#
_entry.id   9d9003a88c7c96b5648b493b992d864a
#
_cell.length_a   1.000
_cell.length_b   1.000
_cell.length_c   1.000
_cell.angle_alpha   90.00
_cell.angle_beta   90.00
_cell.angle_gamma   90.00
#
_symmetry.space_group_name_H-M   'P 1'
#
loop_
_entity.id
_entity.type
_entity.pdbx_description
1 polymer ?
#
loop_
_entity_poly.entity_id
_entity_poly.type
_entity_poly.pdbx_seq_one_letter_code
_entity_poly.pdbx_strand_id
1 'polypeptide(L)'
;KYLEYLESAFLIKVLNKVDINAKRLKRVTSFKVYLTNPSLRTALFSPISETDSEMGNMVETAILSQWMHRENLDLTYARWKDRKEGEVDLVLLDDRKFKPLWAIEIKWSNRYFDKPQELNSLIQFCEANDFNSALVTSIDKEGVKEIGDIRFTFVPSALYAYNVGENTLKMKNTSY
;
A
#
# COMPACT_ATOMS: atom_id res chain seq x y z
N LYS A 1 20.68 -5.59 -11.16
CA LYS A 1 21.76 -6.41 -10.54
C LYS A 1 21.90 -6.15 -9.04
N TYR A 2 22.19 -4.91 -8.55
CA TYR A 2 22.33 -4.67 -7.10
C TYR A 2 20.99 -4.81 -6.35
N LEU A 3 19.89 -4.31 -6.90
CA LEU A 3 18.56 -4.47 -6.29
C LEU A 3 18.16 -5.92 -6.16
N GLU A 4 18.43 -6.75 -7.17
CA GLU A 4 18.16 -8.20 -7.14
C GLU A 4 18.93 -8.91 -6.01
N TYR A 5 20.17 -8.51 -5.75
CA TYR A 5 20.94 -9.05 -4.62
C TYR A 5 20.34 -8.64 -3.27
N LEU A 6 19.93 -7.38 -3.13
CA LEU A 6 19.32 -6.90 -1.90
C LEU A 6 17.92 -7.53 -1.65
N GLU A 7 17.14 -7.76 -2.70
CA GLU A 7 15.89 -8.52 -2.61
C GLU A 7 16.13 -9.98 -2.23
N SER A 8 17.12 -10.65 -2.87
CA SER A 8 17.49 -12.02 -2.54
C SER A 8 18.02 -12.17 -1.11
N ALA A 9 18.63 -11.11 -0.57
CA ALA A 9 19.07 -11.04 0.83
C ALA A 9 17.95 -10.62 1.80
N PHE A 10 16.71 -10.47 1.33
CA PHE A 10 15.54 -10.02 2.13
C PHE A 10 15.74 -8.67 2.83
N LEU A 11 16.55 -7.78 2.28
CA LEU A 11 16.77 -6.45 2.83
C LEU A 11 15.79 -5.42 2.29
N ILE A 12 15.37 -5.59 1.05
CA ILE A 12 14.44 -4.70 0.37
C ILE A 12 13.36 -5.48 -0.38
N LYS A 13 12.30 -4.79 -0.72
CA LYS A 13 11.26 -5.22 -1.68
C LYS A 13 11.06 -4.15 -2.72
N VAL A 14 11.03 -4.56 -3.98
CA VAL A 14 10.72 -3.68 -5.11
C VAL A 14 9.25 -3.85 -5.47
N LEU A 15 8.51 -2.74 -5.50
CA LEU A 15 7.14 -2.68 -6.03
C LEU A 15 7.16 -2.05 -7.41
N ASN A 16 6.61 -2.77 -8.37
CA ASN A 16 6.48 -2.27 -9.74
C ASN A 16 5.28 -1.34 -9.87
N LYS A 17 5.41 -0.37 -10.79
CA LYS A 17 4.36 0.59 -11.10
C LYS A 17 3.33 0.00 -12.06
N VAL A 18 2.05 0.33 -11.81
CA VAL A 18 0.96 0.24 -12.78
C VAL A 18 0.41 1.64 -13.10
N ASP A 19 -0.31 1.79 -14.21
CA ASP A 19 -1.01 3.02 -14.55
C ASP A 19 -2.35 3.15 -13.80
N ILE A 20 -3.12 4.19 -14.09
CA ILE A 20 -4.43 4.43 -13.48
C ILE A 20 -5.43 3.28 -13.74
N ASN A 21 -5.30 2.56 -14.85
CA ASN A 21 -6.14 1.41 -15.20
C ASN A 21 -5.54 0.08 -14.71
N ALA A 22 -4.64 0.12 -13.75
CA ALA A 22 -3.91 -1.02 -13.20
C ALA A 22 -3.14 -1.84 -14.26
N LYS A 23 -2.82 -1.25 -15.41
CA LYS A 23 -2.06 -1.91 -16.46
C LYS A 23 -0.57 -1.82 -16.19
N ARG A 24 0.11 -2.94 -16.31
CA ARG A 24 1.57 -2.97 -16.29
C ARG A 24 2.13 -2.27 -17.53
N LEU A 25 3.12 -1.44 -17.31
CA LEU A 25 3.84 -0.82 -18.41
C LEU A 25 4.74 -1.86 -19.08
N LYS A 26 4.77 -1.88 -20.42
CA LYS A 26 5.68 -2.76 -21.18
C LYS A 26 7.15 -2.55 -20.82
N ARG A 27 7.50 -1.37 -20.34
CA ARG A 27 8.83 -1.02 -19.86
C ARG A 27 8.72 -0.49 -18.44
N VAL A 28 9.47 -1.09 -17.51
CA VAL A 28 9.56 -0.57 -16.14
C VAL A 28 10.25 0.78 -16.18
N THR A 29 9.49 1.86 -15.97
CA THR A 29 10.00 3.23 -15.98
C THR A 29 10.18 3.81 -14.58
N SER A 30 9.54 3.21 -13.59
CA SER A 30 9.68 3.57 -12.18
C SER A 30 9.23 2.42 -11.28
N PHE A 31 9.78 2.37 -10.09
CA PHE A 31 9.45 1.42 -9.03
C PHE A 31 9.65 2.11 -7.68
N LYS A 32 8.99 1.60 -6.65
CA LYS A 32 9.26 1.94 -5.25
C LYS A 32 10.13 0.86 -4.63
N VAL A 33 11.00 1.26 -3.70
CA VAL A 33 11.85 0.35 -2.93
C VAL A 33 11.53 0.53 -1.46
N TYR A 34 11.19 -0.55 -0.78
CA TYR A 34 10.91 -0.56 0.64
C TYR A 34 11.91 -1.46 1.37
N LEU A 35 12.27 -1.08 2.58
CA LEU A 35 12.97 -1.97 3.49
C LEU A 35 11.99 -3.08 3.95
N THR A 36 12.48 -4.29 4.13
CA THR A 36 11.66 -5.42 4.60
C THR A 36 11.33 -5.34 6.09
N ASN A 37 12.01 -4.45 6.82
CA ASN A 37 11.77 -4.21 8.23
C ASN A 37 11.97 -2.73 8.55
N PRO A 38 11.00 -2.04 9.16
CA PRO A 38 11.14 -0.63 9.53
C PRO A 38 12.30 -0.36 10.52
N SER A 39 12.71 -1.36 11.32
CA SER A 39 13.87 -1.22 12.22
C SER A 39 15.18 -1.02 11.46
N LEU A 40 15.31 -1.49 10.22
CA LEU A 40 16.50 -1.26 9.39
C LEU A 40 16.71 0.23 9.14
N ARG A 41 15.62 0.98 8.92
CA ARG A 41 15.71 2.42 8.77
C ARG A 41 16.25 3.08 10.03
N THR A 42 15.71 2.71 11.18
CA THR A 42 16.15 3.27 12.47
C THR A 42 17.60 2.90 12.80
N ALA A 43 18.06 1.72 12.39
CA ALA A 43 19.45 1.29 12.58
C ALA A 43 20.44 2.03 11.64
N LEU A 44 20.00 2.40 10.44
CA LEU A 44 20.83 3.07 9.44
C LEU A 44 20.79 4.60 9.56
N PHE A 45 19.70 5.14 10.09
CA PHE A 45 19.43 6.57 10.19
C PHE A 45 19.00 6.92 11.63
N SER A 46 18.65 8.16 11.87
CA SER A 46 18.13 8.59 13.16
C SER A 46 16.74 8.00 13.44
N PRO A 47 16.41 7.70 14.71
CA PRO A 47 15.04 7.42 15.12
C PRO A 47 14.10 8.56 14.70
N ILE A 48 12.86 8.21 14.40
CA ILE A 48 11.77 9.17 14.08
C ILE A 48 10.70 9.13 15.16
N SER A 49 10.13 10.31 15.44
CA SER A 49 8.98 10.46 16.32
C SER A 49 7.68 10.38 15.52
N GLU A 50 6.56 10.20 16.22
CA GLU A 50 5.23 10.12 15.60
C GLU A 50 4.80 11.41 14.87
N THR A 51 5.43 12.54 15.19
CA THR A 51 5.15 13.87 14.60
C THR A 51 6.06 14.22 13.43
N ASP A 52 7.08 13.40 13.16
CA ASP A 52 8.00 13.65 12.06
C ASP A 52 7.33 13.43 10.70
N SER A 53 7.70 14.23 9.71
CA SER A 53 7.21 14.11 8.33
C SER A 53 7.52 12.74 7.71
N GLU A 54 8.58 12.08 8.17
CA GLU A 54 9.02 10.76 7.70
C GLU A 54 8.18 9.61 8.27
N MET A 55 7.30 9.88 9.25
CA MET A 55 6.48 8.85 9.88
C MET A 55 5.53 8.17 8.88
N GLY A 56 5.04 8.90 7.88
CA GLY A 56 4.24 8.33 6.80
C GLY A 56 4.99 7.21 6.06
N ASN A 57 6.23 7.47 5.65
CA ASN A 57 7.09 6.50 4.97
C ASN A 57 7.42 5.28 5.87
N MET A 58 7.56 5.50 7.17
CA MET A 58 7.77 4.41 8.14
C MET A 58 6.54 3.52 8.23
N VAL A 59 5.35 4.10 8.28
CA VAL A 59 4.08 3.37 8.33
C VAL A 59 3.84 2.59 7.04
N GLU A 60 4.11 3.17 5.86
CA GLU A 60 4.09 2.42 4.61
C GLU A 60 5.02 1.20 4.68
N THR A 61 6.26 1.40 5.11
CA THR A 61 7.24 0.32 5.27
C THR A 61 6.75 -0.75 6.24
N ALA A 62 6.20 -0.36 7.39
CA ALA A 62 5.69 -1.29 8.41
C ALA A 62 4.52 -2.14 7.89
N ILE A 63 3.56 -1.53 7.21
CA ILE A 63 2.42 -2.24 6.62
C ILE A 63 2.89 -3.17 5.51
N LEU A 64 3.73 -2.67 4.59
CA LEU A 64 4.22 -3.47 3.48
C LEU A 64 5.07 -4.66 3.95
N SER A 65 5.86 -4.49 5.02
CA SER A 65 6.65 -5.59 5.59
C SER A 65 5.77 -6.78 6.02
N GLN A 66 4.53 -6.56 6.46
CA GLN A 66 3.61 -7.63 6.80
C GLN A 66 3.08 -8.37 5.54
N TRP A 67 2.85 -7.64 4.47
CA TRP A 67 2.43 -8.22 3.19
C TRP A 67 3.52 -9.07 2.52
N MET A 68 4.80 -8.75 2.73
CA MET A 68 5.94 -9.47 2.14
C MET A 68 6.03 -10.93 2.61
N HIS A 69 5.38 -11.28 3.71
CA HIS A 69 5.34 -12.66 4.24
C HIS A 69 4.26 -13.52 3.58
N ARG A 70 3.45 -12.96 2.68
CA ARG A 70 2.48 -13.71 1.87
C ARG A 70 3.08 -14.05 0.53
N GLU A 71 3.04 -15.34 0.20
CA GLU A 71 3.50 -15.85 -1.09
C GLU A 71 2.43 -15.64 -2.17
N ASN A 72 2.86 -15.60 -3.43
CA ASN A 72 2.00 -15.54 -4.62
C ASN A 72 1.07 -14.31 -4.67
N LEU A 73 1.50 -13.18 -4.13
CA LEU A 73 0.79 -11.92 -4.28
C LEU A 73 1.50 -10.99 -5.26
N ASP A 74 0.75 -10.51 -6.24
CA ASP A 74 1.23 -9.50 -7.18
C ASP A 74 0.93 -8.09 -6.63
N LEU A 75 1.76 -7.67 -5.67
CA LEU A 75 1.68 -6.35 -5.08
C LEU A 75 2.37 -5.31 -5.96
N THR A 76 1.66 -4.24 -6.23
CA THR A 76 2.09 -3.11 -7.04
C THR A 76 1.68 -1.80 -6.38
N TYR A 77 2.09 -0.67 -6.94
CA TYR A 77 1.53 0.63 -6.65
C TYR A 77 1.05 1.29 -7.95
N ALA A 78 0.02 2.12 -7.88
CA ALA A 78 -0.44 2.84 -9.05
C ALA A 78 0.13 4.26 -9.07
N ARG A 79 0.61 4.73 -10.24
CA ARG A 79 1.04 6.11 -10.44
C ARG A 79 0.84 6.53 -11.88
N TRP A 80 0.28 7.72 -12.07
CA TRP A 80 0.05 8.31 -13.39
C TRP A 80 0.38 9.80 -13.40
N LYS A 81 0.64 10.33 -14.60
CA LYS A 81 1.03 11.73 -14.84
C LYS A 81 0.26 12.37 -16.00
N ASP A 82 -0.93 11.88 -16.28
CA ASP A 82 -1.74 12.42 -17.37
C ASP A 82 -2.30 13.82 -17.00
N ARG A 83 -3.58 14.07 -17.25
CA ARG A 83 -4.21 15.37 -16.96
C ARG A 83 -4.15 15.78 -15.48
N LYS A 84 -4.12 14.82 -14.58
CA LYS A 84 -3.88 15.01 -13.14
C LYS A 84 -2.91 13.93 -12.69
N GLU A 85 -1.86 14.34 -11.98
CA GLU A 85 -0.94 13.40 -11.35
C GLU A 85 -1.63 12.73 -10.15
N GLY A 86 -1.44 11.43 -10.00
CA GLY A 86 -1.97 10.68 -8.86
C GLY A 86 -1.14 9.46 -8.54
N GLU A 87 -1.26 9.00 -7.29
CA GLU A 87 -0.61 7.80 -6.78
C GLU A 87 -1.55 7.09 -5.81
N VAL A 88 -1.53 5.74 -5.82
CA VAL A 88 -2.16 4.87 -4.84
C VAL A 88 -1.08 3.95 -4.30
N ASP A 89 -0.95 3.89 -2.99
CA ASP A 89 0.22 3.32 -2.31
C ASP A 89 0.36 1.80 -2.52
N LEU A 90 -0.74 1.06 -2.50
CA LEU A 90 -0.72 -0.38 -2.65
C LEU A 90 -1.92 -0.88 -3.45
N VAL A 91 -1.63 -1.68 -4.47
CA VAL A 91 -2.62 -2.32 -5.35
C VAL A 91 -2.27 -3.79 -5.48
N LEU A 92 -3.22 -4.68 -5.20
CA LEU A 92 -3.09 -6.10 -5.52
C LEU A 92 -3.70 -6.39 -6.88
N LEU A 93 -2.94 -7.06 -7.73
CA LEU A 93 -3.42 -7.52 -9.03
C LEU A 93 -3.82 -8.99 -8.96
N ASP A 94 -4.80 -9.35 -9.78
CA ASP A 94 -5.09 -10.75 -10.12
C ASP A 94 -4.03 -11.26 -11.10
N ASP A 95 -3.30 -12.30 -10.72
CA ASP A 95 -2.21 -12.87 -11.53
C ASP A 95 -2.66 -13.36 -12.92
N ARG A 96 -3.94 -13.74 -13.07
CA ARG A 96 -4.49 -14.31 -14.30
C ARG A 96 -5.12 -13.28 -15.20
N LYS A 97 -5.79 -12.29 -14.61
CA LYS A 97 -6.60 -11.30 -15.34
C LYS A 97 -5.92 -9.94 -15.48
N PHE A 98 -4.82 -9.72 -14.75
CA PHE A 98 -4.13 -8.42 -14.64
C PHE A 98 -5.10 -7.27 -14.30
N LYS A 99 -6.12 -7.57 -13.50
CA LYS A 99 -7.06 -6.59 -12.97
C LYS A 99 -6.79 -6.36 -11.51
N PRO A 100 -7.00 -5.15 -11.00
CA PRO A 100 -6.86 -4.91 -9.59
C PRO A 100 -7.96 -5.65 -8.81
N LEU A 101 -7.57 -6.26 -7.69
CA LEU A 101 -8.47 -6.93 -6.76
C LEU A 101 -8.87 -5.99 -5.63
N TRP A 102 -7.95 -5.16 -5.18
CA TRP A 102 -8.17 -4.13 -4.18
C TRP A 102 -7.09 -3.05 -4.25
N ALA A 103 -7.39 -1.91 -3.62
CA ALA A 103 -6.49 -0.78 -3.48
C ALA A 103 -6.49 -0.27 -2.03
N ILE A 104 -5.33 0.17 -1.58
CA ILE A 104 -5.12 0.71 -0.24
C ILE A 104 -4.35 2.01 -0.34
N GLU A 105 -4.82 3.01 0.38
CA GLU A 105 -4.12 4.27 0.60
C GLU A 105 -3.59 4.29 2.04
N ILE A 106 -2.29 4.40 2.19
CA ILE A 106 -1.63 4.35 3.50
C ILE A 106 -1.40 5.78 3.98
N LYS A 107 -2.07 6.16 5.07
CA LYS A 107 -1.97 7.51 5.66
C LYS A 107 -1.68 7.43 7.14
N TRP A 108 -0.67 8.18 7.57
CA TRP A 108 -0.45 8.49 8.99
C TRP A 108 -1.10 9.85 9.31
N SER A 109 -2.44 9.90 9.18
CA SER A 109 -3.22 11.12 9.38
C SER A 109 -4.70 10.79 9.59
N ASN A 110 -5.36 11.52 10.49
CA ASN A 110 -6.81 11.44 10.69
C ASN A 110 -7.60 12.37 9.76
N ARG A 111 -6.91 13.30 9.08
CA ARG A 111 -7.53 14.30 8.21
C ARG A 111 -8.45 13.68 7.17
N TYR A 112 -8.03 12.59 6.56
CA TYR A 112 -8.80 11.94 5.49
C TYR A 112 -10.05 11.22 5.98
N PHE A 113 -10.13 10.87 7.26
CA PHE A 113 -11.37 10.38 7.87
C PHE A 113 -12.41 11.48 7.97
N ASP A 114 -11.99 12.71 8.32
CA ASP A 114 -12.87 13.86 8.42
C ASP A 114 -13.19 14.48 7.04
N LYS A 115 -12.26 14.36 6.10
CA LYS A 115 -12.34 14.92 4.74
C LYS A 115 -12.03 13.87 3.66
N PRO A 116 -12.83 12.82 3.52
CA PRO A 116 -12.56 11.72 2.60
C PRO A 116 -12.56 12.14 1.13
N GLN A 117 -13.22 13.25 0.78
CA GLN A 117 -13.17 13.85 -0.57
C GLN A 117 -11.77 14.32 -0.99
N GLU A 118 -10.81 14.43 -0.07
CA GLU A 118 -9.42 14.79 -0.37
C GLU A 118 -8.59 13.58 -0.86
N LEU A 119 -9.13 12.36 -0.81
CA LEU A 119 -8.51 11.14 -1.36
C LEU A 119 -8.60 11.11 -2.90
N ASN A 120 -8.27 12.22 -3.55
CA ASN A 120 -8.47 12.41 -4.99
C ASN A 120 -7.86 11.29 -5.85
N SER A 121 -6.65 10.84 -5.53
CA SER A 121 -5.97 9.79 -6.30
C SER A 121 -6.69 8.45 -6.15
N LEU A 122 -7.04 8.07 -4.93
CA LEU A 122 -7.74 6.82 -4.65
C LEU A 122 -9.13 6.81 -5.29
N ILE A 123 -9.87 7.93 -5.22
CA ILE A 123 -11.18 8.10 -5.88
C ILE A 123 -11.03 7.89 -7.39
N GLN A 124 -10.10 8.59 -8.05
CA GLN A 124 -9.87 8.45 -9.49
C GLN A 124 -9.47 7.03 -9.89
N PHE A 125 -8.65 6.36 -9.06
CA PHE A 125 -8.26 4.98 -9.32
C PHE A 125 -9.45 4.01 -9.19
N CYS A 126 -10.30 4.18 -8.16
CA CYS A 126 -11.51 3.40 -7.98
C CYS A 126 -12.47 3.57 -9.16
N GLU A 127 -12.73 4.81 -9.60
CA GLU A 127 -13.58 5.11 -10.75
C GLU A 127 -13.03 4.49 -12.05
N ALA A 128 -11.72 4.57 -12.30
CA ALA A 128 -11.07 4.03 -13.49
C ALA A 128 -11.08 2.49 -13.57
N ASN A 129 -11.29 1.81 -12.42
CA ASN A 129 -11.27 0.35 -12.32
C ASN A 129 -12.59 -0.26 -11.86
N ASP A 130 -13.67 0.53 -11.83
CA ASP A 130 -15.01 0.11 -11.38
C ASP A 130 -15.00 -0.45 -9.94
N PHE A 131 -14.18 0.12 -9.05
CA PHE A 131 -14.15 -0.23 -7.64
C PHE A 131 -15.21 0.53 -6.86
N ASN A 132 -16.01 -0.20 -6.10
CA ASN A 132 -16.98 0.35 -5.16
C ASN A 132 -16.48 0.32 -3.71
N SER A 133 -15.24 -0.11 -3.46
CA SER A 133 -14.65 -0.12 -2.12
C SER A 133 -13.13 -0.01 -2.17
N ALA A 134 -12.57 0.69 -1.19
CA ALA A 134 -11.13 0.76 -0.95
C ALA A 134 -10.85 0.89 0.55
N LEU A 135 -9.61 0.61 0.95
CA LEU A 135 -9.16 0.74 2.33
C LEU A 135 -8.24 1.96 2.46
N VAL A 136 -8.38 2.66 3.56
CA VAL A 136 -7.53 3.81 3.91
C VAL A 136 -7.04 3.62 5.33
N THR A 137 -5.76 3.81 5.58
CA THR A 137 -5.28 3.80 6.96
C THR A 137 -5.35 5.19 7.59
N SER A 138 -5.36 5.23 8.91
CA SER A 138 -5.40 6.44 9.73
C SER A 138 -4.43 6.30 10.91
N ILE A 139 -4.30 7.33 11.74
CA ILE A 139 -3.59 7.20 13.03
C ILE A 139 -4.42 6.33 13.97
N ASP A 140 -5.66 6.72 14.27
CA ASP A 140 -6.53 6.09 15.28
C ASP A 140 -8.02 6.08 14.92
N LYS A 141 -8.40 6.57 13.74
CA LYS A 141 -9.80 6.63 13.29
C LYS A 141 -10.19 5.32 12.61
N GLU A 142 -11.35 4.81 12.96
CA GLU A 142 -11.97 3.64 12.38
C GLU A 142 -13.40 3.93 11.94
N GLY A 143 -13.82 3.32 10.85
CA GLY A 143 -15.19 3.45 10.36
C GLY A 143 -15.29 3.44 8.84
N VAL A 144 -16.48 3.73 8.35
CA VAL A 144 -16.79 3.75 6.92
C VAL A 144 -17.22 5.14 6.50
N LYS A 145 -16.73 5.58 5.36
CA LYS A 145 -17.15 6.81 4.68
C LYS A 145 -17.53 6.50 3.24
N GLU A 146 -18.51 7.19 2.69
CA GLU A 146 -18.95 6.99 1.31
C GLU A 146 -18.77 8.29 0.52
N ILE A 147 -18.24 8.18 -0.69
CA ILE A 147 -18.10 9.25 -1.67
C ILE A 147 -18.62 8.73 -3.00
N GLY A 148 -19.77 9.25 -3.45
CA GLY A 148 -20.48 8.66 -4.58
C GLY A 148 -20.81 7.19 -4.27
N ASP A 149 -20.48 6.30 -5.19
CA ASP A 149 -20.72 4.85 -5.06
C ASP A 149 -19.54 4.11 -4.42
N ILE A 150 -18.51 4.84 -3.94
CA ILE A 150 -17.30 4.24 -3.38
C ILE A 150 -17.36 4.28 -1.86
N ARG A 151 -17.17 3.11 -1.24
CA ARG A 151 -17.07 2.93 0.21
C ARG A 151 -15.59 2.87 0.63
N PHE A 152 -15.18 3.81 1.46
CA PHE A 152 -13.86 3.82 2.08
C PHE A 152 -13.93 3.26 3.50
N THR A 153 -13.23 2.14 3.73
CA THR A 153 -13.07 1.58 5.08
C THR A 153 -11.79 2.13 5.68
N PHE A 154 -11.93 2.90 6.75
CA PHE A 154 -10.81 3.43 7.52
C PHE A 154 -10.43 2.49 8.65
N VAL A 155 -9.13 2.23 8.80
CA VAL A 155 -8.57 1.37 9.86
C VAL A 155 -7.30 2.02 10.41
N PRO A 156 -7.10 2.06 11.74
CA PRO A 156 -5.83 2.49 12.31
C PRO A 156 -4.66 1.71 11.72
N SER A 157 -3.59 2.40 11.33
CA SER A 157 -2.43 1.82 10.63
C SER A 157 -1.80 0.66 11.42
N ALA A 158 -1.69 0.80 12.74
CA ALA A 158 -1.15 -0.25 13.60
C ALA A 158 -2.05 -1.49 13.63
N LEU A 159 -3.37 -1.31 13.74
CA LEU A 159 -4.34 -2.40 13.70
C LEU A 159 -4.34 -3.10 12.33
N TYR A 160 -4.26 -2.32 11.26
CA TYR A 160 -4.18 -2.88 9.91
C TYR A 160 -2.92 -3.74 9.73
N ALA A 161 -1.74 -3.23 10.11
CA ALA A 161 -0.48 -3.97 10.04
C ALA A 161 -0.56 -5.28 10.87
N TYR A 162 -1.10 -5.21 12.10
CA TYR A 162 -1.30 -6.37 12.94
C TYR A 162 -2.20 -7.42 12.28
N ASN A 163 -3.36 -7.00 11.75
CA ASN A 163 -4.31 -7.91 11.09
C ASN A 163 -3.71 -8.59 9.85
N VAL A 164 -2.91 -7.88 9.06
CA VAL A 164 -2.21 -8.47 7.91
C VAL A 164 -1.24 -9.55 8.38
N GLY A 165 -0.44 -9.27 9.40
CA GLY A 165 0.52 -10.23 9.99
C GLY A 165 -0.18 -11.45 10.58
N GLU A 166 -1.21 -11.26 11.42
CA GLU A 166 -1.97 -12.33 12.04
C GLU A 166 -2.63 -13.25 10.99
N ASN A 167 -3.28 -12.67 9.99
CA ASN A 167 -3.90 -13.45 8.92
C ASN A 167 -2.88 -14.24 8.10
N THR A 168 -1.68 -13.68 7.91
CA THR A 168 -0.59 -14.38 7.23
C THR A 168 -0.13 -15.62 8.01
N LEU A 169 -0.01 -15.52 9.33
CA LEU A 169 0.34 -16.64 10.19
C LEU A 169 -0.76 -17.71 10.22
N LYS A 170 -2.04 -17.31 10.29
CA LYS A 170 -3.18 -18.25 10.25
C LYS A 170 -3.21 -19.05 8.94
N MET A 171 -2.99 -18.41 7.79
CA MET A 171 -2.94 -19.09 6.49
C MET A 171 -1.81 -20.12 6.42
N LYS A 172 -0.62 -19.80 6.92
CA LYS A 172 0.51 -20.74 6.96
C LYS A 172 0.21 -21.97 7.83
N ASN A 173 -0.46 -21.77 8.97
CA ASN A 173 -0.82 -22.87 9.88
C ASN A 173 -1.95 -23.77 9.35
N THR A 174 -2.73 -23.33 8.35
CA THR A 174 -3.83 -24.12 7.75
C THR A 174 -3.35 -24.93 6.53
N SER A 175 -2.11 -24.72 6.07
CA SER A 175 -1.55 -25.37 4.89
C SER A 175 -0.68 -26.61 5.22
N TYR A 176 -0.76 -27.12 6.44
CA TYR A 176 -0.11 -28.36 6.90
C TYR A 176 -1.12 -29.42 7.28
#